data_d836b48fd98cb9a14ee4b73393116fc2
#
_entry.id   d836b48fd98cb9a14ee4b73393116fc2
#
_cell.length_a   1.000
_cell.length_b   1.000
_cell.length_c   1.000
_cell.angle_alpha   90.00
_cell.angle_beta   90.00
_cell.angle_gamma   90.00
#
_symmetry.space_group_name_H-M   'P 1'
#
loop_
_entity.id
_entity.type
_entity.pdbx_description
1 polymer ?
#
loop_
_entity_poly.entity_id
_entity_poly.type
_entity_poly.pdbx_seq_one_letter_code
_entity_poly.pdbx_strand_id
1 'polypeptide(L)'
;IRRQRQMCIRDRGITFPTYFGALIVAAVVRNLIEMTPWRKKLEMEKIVSVGNISLSVFLGMAMISLKLWELSSLALPLISILVCQVIVMMLLTYFLAFRLLGSDYDAAVLVAGICGFGLGATPNAMANMSAVCYKYHYTVKPFLIVPIIGAMFVDLINTGIITTFLNWIG
;
A
#
# COMPACT_ATOMS: atom_id res chain seq x y z
N ILE A 1 16.59 29.71 -1.47
CA ILE A 1 15.72 28.77 -2.22
C ILE A 1 16.58 27.58 -2.62
N ARG A 2 16.67 26.55 -1.78
CA ARG A 2 17.29 25.29 -2.19
C ARG A 2 16.28 24.55 -3.06
N ARG A 3 16.47 24.61 -4.38
CA ARG A 3 15.84 23.68 -5.32
C ARG A 3 16.18 22.26 -4.86
N GLN A 4 15.18 21.55 -4.37
CA GLN A 4 15.24 20.10 -4.34
C GLN A 4 15.47 19.67 -5.80
N ARG A 5 16.64 19.09 -6.05
CA ARG A 5 16.88 18.39 -7.32
C ARG A 5 16.00 17.15 -7.29
N GLN A 6 14.75 17.30 -7.70
CA GLN A 6 14.01 16.18 -8.23
C GLN A 6 14.84 15.65 -9.39
N MET A 7 15.28 14.44 -9.25
CA MET A 7 15.94 13.70 -10.32
C MET A 7 14.85 13.43 -11.37
N CYS A 8 14.55 14.45 -12.16
CA CYS A 8 13.69 14.35 -13.30
C CYS A 8 14.42 13.55 -14.37
N ILE A 9 14.06 12.29 -14.52
CA ILE A 9 14.15 11.63 -15.81
C ILE A 9 13.03 12.25 -16.66
N ARG A 10 13.30 13.46 -17.17
CA ARG A 10 12.33 14.32 -17.86
C ARG A 10 12.35 14.07 -19.37
N ASP A 11 12.33 12.81 -19.79
CA ASP A 11 12.30 12.58 -21.24
C ASP A 11 11.13 11.73 -21.77
N ARG A 12 10.22 11.23 -20.94
CA ARG A 12 9.03 10.51 -21.42
C ARG A 12 7.78 10.66 -20.55
N GLY A 13 7.60 11.71 -19.78
CA GLY A 13 6.32 11.99 -19.12
C GLY A 13 5.83 10.96 -18.06
N ILE A 14 6.64 9.99 -17.69
CA ILE A 14 6.28 8.98 -16.68
C ILE A 14 7.10 9.27 -15.42
N THR A 15 6.44 9.82 -14.41
CA THR A 15 7.04 9.99 -13.08
C THR A 15 6.85 8.71 -12.27
N PHE A 16 7.93 7.94 -12.12
CA PHE A 16 7.90 6.80 -11.22
C PHE A 16 8.02 7.25 -9.76
N PRO A 17 7.27 6.62 -8.83
CA PRO A 17 7.46 6.84 -7.41
C PRO A 17 8.91 6.53 -7.00
N THR A 18 9.45 7.30 -6.07
CA THR A 18 10.85 7.17 -5.62
C THR A 18 11.17 5.79 -5.02
N TYR A 19 10.17 5.11 -4.45
CA TYR A 19 10.32 3.77 -3.87
C TYR A 19 10.39 2.65 -4.94
N PHE A 20 9.98 2.92 -6.18
CA PHE A 20 9.96 1.89 -7.24
C PHE A 20 11.38 1.36 -7.56
N GLY A 21 12.36 2.26 -7.61
CA GLY A 21 13.76 1.86 -7.76
C GLY A 21 14.26 0.99 -6.60
N ALA A 22 13.85 1.33 -5.38
CA ALA A 22 14.21 0.53 -4.19
C ALA A 22 13.60 -0.87 -4.22
N LEU A 23 12.35 -1.01 -4.70
CA LEU A 23 11.69 -2.31 -4.87
C LEU A 23 12.41 -3.20 -5.87
N ILE A 24 12.82 -2.66 -7.03
CA ILE A 24 13.57 -3.42 -8.04
C ILE A 24 14.90 -3.89 -7.48
N VAL A 25 15.64 -2.99 -6.84
CA VAL A 25 16.94 -3.34 -6.22
C VAL A 25 16.76 -4.40 -5.15
N ALA A 26 15.76 -4.27 -4.27
CA ALA A 26 15.46 -5.26 -3.24
C ALA A 26 15.10 -6.63 -3.83
N ALA A 27 14.30 -6.65 -4.91
CA ALA A 27 13.94 -7.88 -5.61
C ALA A 27 15.18 -8.58 -6.24
N VAL A 28 16.05 -7.79 -6.89
CA VAL A 28 17.30 -8.33 -7.47
C VAL A 28 18.22 -8.87 -6.38
N VAL A 29 18.43 -8.11 -5.31
CA VAL A 29 19.26 -8.53 -4.17
C VAL A 29 18.71 -9.80 -3.53
N ARG A 30 17.39 -9.91 -3.33
CA ARG A 30 16.75 -11.10 -2.79
C ARG A 30 16.99 -12.33 -3.69
N ASN A 31 16.78 -12.19 -5.01
CA ASN A 31 17.01 -13.29 -5.94
C ASN A 31 18.48 -13.73 -5.96
N LEU A 32 19.43 -12.80 -5.90
CA LEU A 32 20.85 -13.12 -5.84
C LEU A 32 21.21 -13.86 -4.55
N ILE A 33 20.63 -13.48 -3.42
CA ILE A 33 20.83 -14.14 -2.13
C ILE A 33 20.21 -15.54 -2.13
N GLU A 34 19.07 -15.74 -2.76
CA GLU A 34 18.42 -17.05 -2.88
C GLU A 34 19.26 -18.04 -3.72
N MET A 35 20.03 -17.55 -4.68
CA MET A 35 20.98 -18.35 -5.48
C MET A 35 22.30 -18.66 -4.73
N THR A 36 22.54 -18.04 -3.59
CA THR A 36 23.80 -18.14 -2.83
C THR A 36 23.58 -18.98 -1.55
N PRO A 37 24.58 -19.71 -1.02
CA PRO A 37 24.46 -20.48 0.22
C PRO A 37 24.15 -19.62 1.46
N TRP A 38 24.18 -18.31 1.36
CA TRP A 38 23.84 -17.35 2.41
C TRP A 38 22.35 -17.35 2.79
N ARG A 39 21.48 -17.98 1.98
CA ARG A 39 20.06 -18.17 2.27
C ARG A 39 19.81 -18.74 3.68
N LYS A 40 20.65 -19.67 4.14
CA LYS A 40 20.51 -20.32 5.46
C LYS A 40 20.86 -19.39 6.64
N LYS A 41 21.55 -18.27 6.40
CA LYS A 41 21.96 -17.29 7.44
C LYS A 41 21.01 -16.11 7.58
N LEU A 42 20.11 -15.91 6.62
CA LEU A 42 19.14 -14.82 6.64
C LEU A 42 17.89 -15.24 7.42
N GLU A 43 17.76 -14.71 8.62
CA GLU A 43 16.55 -14.82 9.42
C GLU A 43 15.54 -13.79 8.92
N MET A 44 14.51 -14.24 8.21
CA MET A 44 13.47 -13.38 7.64
C MET A 44 12.74 -12.55 8.70
N GLU A 45 12.60 -13.09 9.93
CA GLU A 45 12.00 -12.36 11.04
C GLU A 45 12.75 -11.06 11.39
N LYS A 46 14.08 -11.08 11.32
CA LYS A 46 14.91 -9.89 11.60
C LYS A 46 14.71 -8.83 10.52
N ILE A 47 14.62 -9.24 9.25
CA ILE A 47 14.37 -8.31 8.13
C ILE A 47 13.00 -7.66 8.28
N VAL A 48 11.97 -8.44 8.60
CA VAL A 48 10.60 -7.93 8.84
C VAL A 48 10.58 -6.97 10.03
N SER A 49 11.27 -7.31 11.13
CA SER A 49 11.35 -6.42 12.30
C SER A 49 12.01 -5.09 11.97
N VAL A 50 13.12 -5.08 11.24
CA VAL A 50 13.79 -3.86 10.78
C VAL A 50 12.87 -3.05 9.86
N GLY A 51 12.14 -3.72 8.96
CA GLY A 51 11.15 -3.09 8.09
C GLY A 51 10.03 -2.40 8.87
N ASN A 52 9.49 -3.05 9.87
CA ASN A 52 8.43 -2.51 10.73
C ASN A 52 8.92 -1.30 11.55
N ILE A 53 10.12 -1.35 12.11
CA ILE A 53 10.72 -0.23 12.84
C ILE A 53 10.95 0.95 11.88
N SER A 54 11.52 0.70 10.71
CA SER A 54 11.76 1.74 9.70
C SER A 54 10.46 2.39 9.23
N LEU A 55 9.40 1.61 9.03
CA LEU A 55 8.08 2.11 8.67
C LEU A 55 7.49 2.97 9.79
N SER A 56 7.60 2.54 11.05
CA SER A 56 7.10 3.30 12.20
C SER A 56 7.81 4.64 12.35
N VAL A 57 9.13 4.65 12.19
CA VAL A 57 9.94 5.90 12.21
C VAL A 57 9.57 6.82 11.05
N PHE A 58 9.40 6.26 9.84
CA PHE A 58 8.99 7.02 8.66
C PHE A 58 7.62 7.67 8.87
N LEU A 59 6.64 6.91 9.35
CA LEU A 59 5.29 7.42 9.63
C LEU A 59 5.32 8.50 10.73
N GLY A 60 6.13 8.30 11.78
CA GLY A 60 6.31 9.31 12.83
C GLY A 60 6.89 10.60 12.28
N MET A 61 7.94 10.54 11.46
CA MET A 61 8.52 11.72 10.82
C MET A 61 7.53 12.40 9.85
N ALA A 62 6.77 11.62 9.09
CA ALA A 62 5.75 12.14 8.19
C ALA A 62 4.67 12.92 8.96
N MET A 63 4.19 12.37 10.08
CA MET A 63 3.20 13.04 10.94
C MET A 63 3.72 14.33 11.56
N ILE A 64 4.96 14.36 12.02
CA ILE A 64 5.60 15.58 12.58
C ILE A 64 5.80 16.65 11.49
N SER A 65 6.06 16.22 10.26
CA SER A 65 6.27 17.12 9.11
C SER A 65 4.98 17.76 8.60
N LEU A 66 3.82 17.19 8.95
CA LEU A 66 2.52 17.75 8.56
C LEU A 66 2.24 19.04 9.31
N LYS A 67 2.06 20.11 8.55
CA LYS A 67 1.67 21.42 9.08
C LYS A 67 0.17 21.43 9.37
N LEU A 68 -0.22 20.94 10.52
CA LEU A 68 -1.62 20.78 10.93
C LEU A 68 -2.44 22.08 10.88
N TRP A 69 -1.78 23.24 11.09
CA TRP A 69 -2.46 24.53 11.00
C TRP A 69 -2.87 24.92 9.56
N GLU A 70 -2.11 24.46 8.56
CA GLU A 70 -2.50 24.67 7.15
C GLU A 70 -3.66 23.75 6.74
N LEU A 71 -3.76 22.56 7.38
CA LEU A 71 -4.85 21.62 7.17
C LEU A 71 -6.18 22.08 7.83
N SER A 72 -6.13 22.93 8.84
CA SER A 72 -7.34 23.33 9.57
C SER A 72 -8.36 24.03 8.66
N SER A 73 -7.90 24.81 7.70
CA SER A 73 -8.76 25.47 6.70
C SER A 73 -9.38 24.50 5.68
N LEU A 74 -8.76 23.33 5.49
CA LEU A 74 -9.19 22.27 4.58
C LEU A 74 -9.84 21.08 5.31
N ALA A 75 -9.99 21.17 6.64
CA ALA A 75 -10.45 20.04 7.45
C ALA A 75 -11.85 19.55 7.04
N LEU A 76 -12.78 20.47 6.81
CA LEU A 76 -14.15 20.12 6.42
C LEU A 76 -14.23 19.37 5.08
N PRO A 77 -13.65 19.88 3.96
CA PRO A 77 -13.62 19.13 2.71
C PRO A 77 -12.83 17.82 2.81
N LEU A 78 -11.73 17.76 3.57
CA LEU A 78 -11.00 16.52 3.79
C LEU A 78 -11.83 15.44 4.49
N ILE A 79 -12.53 15.81 5.58
CA ILE A 79 -13.39 14.87 6.30
C ILE A 79 -14.53 14.38 5.39
N SER A 80 -15.14 15.26 4.61
CA SER A 80 -16.22 14.87 3.70
C SER A 80 -15.75 13.89 2.63
N ILE A 81 -14.56 14.10 2.06
CA ILE A 81 -13.96 13.19 1.08
C ILE A 81 -13.66 11.84 1.74
N LEU A 82 -13.06 11.81 2.93
CA LEU A 82 -12.74 10.56 3.65
C LEU A 82 -14.00 9.77 3.98
N VAL A 83 -15.06 10.42 4.46
CA VAL A 83 -16.35 9.75 4.74
C VAL A 83 -16.93 9.18 3.45
N CYS A 84 -16.94 9.95 2.36
CA CYS A 84 -17.39 9.47 1.06
C CYS A 84 -16.57 8.26 0.58
N GLN A 85 -15.25 8.31 0.70
CA GLN A 85 -14.35 7.20 0.34
C GLN A 85 -14.67 5.93 1.13
N VAL A 86 -14.89 6.03 2.45
CA VAL A 86 -15.26 4.88 3.29
C VAL A 86 -16.59 4.27 2.82
N ILE A 87 -17.60 5.09 2.57
CA ILE A 87 -18.92 4.62 2.11
C ILE A 87 -18.78 3.92 0.75
N VAL A 88 -18.10 4.54 -0.20
CA VAL A 88 -17.87 3.97 -1.53
C VAL A 88 -17.12 2.64 -1.44
N MET A 89 -16.06 2.56 -0.62
CA MET A 89 -15.31 1.32 -0.42
C MET A 89 -16.18 0.23 0.20
N MET A 90 -17.00 0.53 1.19
CA MET A 90 -17.92 -0.44 1.80
C MET A 90 -18.93 -0.98 0.76
N LEU A 91 -19.51 -0.10 -0.05
CA LEU A 91 -20.46 -0.50 -1.08
C LEU A 91 -19.79 -1.37 -2.16
N LEU A 92 -18.64 -0.93 -2.67
CA LEU A 92 -17.88 -1.67 -3.70
C LEU A 92 -17.42 -3.05 -3.20
N THR A 93 -16.90 -3.12 -1.98
CA THR A 93 -16.42 -4.39 -1.44
C THR A 93 -17.56 -5.33 -1.11
N TYR A 94 -18.68 -4.85 -0.61
CA TYR A 94 -19.84 -5.70 -0.28
C TYR A 94 -20.59 -6.17 -1.55
N PHE A 95 -20.94 -5.26 -2.45
CA PHE A 95 -21.77 -5.60 -3.60
C PHE A 95 -20.97 -6.20 -4.77
N LEU A 96 -19.76 -5.72 -5.00
CA LEU A 96 -18.97 -6.11 -6.17
C LEU A 96 -17.90 -7.13 -5.80
N ALA A 97 -16.97 -6.78 -4.91
CA ALA A 97 -15.80 -7.61 -4.62
C ALA A 97 -16.20 -8.96 -4.01
N PHE A 98 -17.09 -8.97 -3.00
CA PHE A 98 -17.53 -10.20 -2.35
C PHE A 98 -18.21 -11.17 -3.31
N ARG A 99 -19.04 -10.66 -4.21
CA ARG A 99 -19.72 -11.50 -5.22
C ARG A 99 -18.78 -12.03 -6.29
N LEU A 100 -17.86 -11.21 -6.77
CA LEU A 100 -16.89 -11.61 -7.79
C LEU A 100 -15.87 -12.63 -7.28
N LEU A 101 -15.56 -12.60 -5.98
CA LEU A 101 -14.57 -13.49 -5.37
C LEU A 101 -15.14 -14.85 -4.94
N GLY A 102 -16.43 -15.13 -5.18
CA GLY A 102 -17.02 -16.44 -4.94
C GLY A 102 -17.92 -16.54 -3.70
N SER A 103 -18.06 -15.47 -2.90
CA SER A 103 -18.96 -15.38 -1.74
C SER A 103 -18.72 -16.44 -0.65
N ASP A 104 -17.49 -16.94 -0.56
CA ASP A 104 -17.03 -17.90 0.45
C ASP A 104 -16.21 -17.22 1.55
N TYR A 105 -15.66 -18.01 2.48
CA TYR A 105 -14.86 -17.48 3.58
C TYR A 105 -13.58 -16.81 3.10
N ASP A 106 -12.90 -17.40 2.12
CA ASP A 106 -11.70 -16.81 1.51
C ASP A 106 -12.01 -15.44 0.89
N ALA A 107 -13.17 -15.31 0.25
CA ALA A 107 -13.66 -14.04 -0.28
C ALA A 107 -13.90 -13.00 0.83
N ALA A 108 -14.45 -13.39 1.97
CA ALA A 108 -14.64 -12.47 3.09
C ALA A 108 -13.31 -11.94 3.64
N VAL A 109 -12.29 -12.80 3.76
CA VAL A 109 -10.95 -12.39 4.19
C VAL A 109 -10.28 -11.51 3.13
N LEU A 110 -10.43 -11.83 1.84
CA LEU A 110 -9.94 -10.99 0.74
C LEU A 110 -10.58 -9.60 0.75
N VAL A 111 -11.89 -9.53 0.94
CA VAL A 111 -12.64 -8.26 1.04
C VAL A 111 -12.15 -7.42 2.21
N ALA A 112 -11.89 -8.03 3.38
CA ALA A 112 -11.29 -7.33 4.50
C ALA A 112 -9.90 -6.76 4.16
N GLY A 113 -9.11 -7.52 3.41
CA GLY A 113 -7.82 -7.06 2.87
C GLY A 113 -7.97 -5.90 1.88
N ILE A 114 -8.90 -6.00 0.94
CA ILE A 114 -9.19 -4.94 -0.05
C ILE A 114 -9.64 -3.65 0.64
N CYS A 115 -10.51 -3.74 1.65
CA CYS A 115 -10.91 -2.58 2.47
C CYS A 115 -9.71 -1.94 3.16
N GLY A 116 -8.86 -2.75 3.80
CA GLY A 116 -7.67 -2.25 4.49
C GLY A 116 -6.67 -1.60 3.55
N PHE A 117 -6.50 -2.15 2.35
CA PHE A 117 -5.61 -1.61 1.32
C PHE A 117 -6.18 -0.32 0.71
N GLY A 118 -7.47 -0.30 0.36
CA GLY A 118 -8.11 0.85 -0.30
C GLY A 118 -8.33 2.06 0.62
N LEU A 119 -8.41 1.84 1.93
CA LEU A 119 -8.52 2.92 2.93
C LEU A 119 -7.18 3.25 3.60
N GLY A 120 -6.12 2.53 3.29
CA GLY A 120 -4.83 2.71 3.94
C GLY A 120 -3.67 2.22 3.08
N ALA A 121 -3.01 1.16 3.54
CA ALA A 121 -1.84 0.58 2.89
C ALA A 121 -1.79 -0.93 3.14
N THR A 122 -0.82 -1.62 2.51
CA THR A 122 -0.60 -3.06 2.68
C THR A 122 -0.57 -3.52 4.16
N PRO A 123 0.07 -2.83 5.12
CA PRO A 123 0.02 -3.23 6.53
C PRO A 123 -1.40 -3.23 7.11
N ASN A 124 -2.25 -2.27 6.72
CA ASN A 124 -3.65 -2.21 7.16
C ASN A 124 -4.47 -3.37 6.58
N ALA A 125 -4.22 -3.73 5.32
CA ALA A 125 -4.83 -4.91 4.72
C ALA A 125 -4.47 -6.18 5.50
N MET A 126 -3.21 -6.37 5.83
CA MET A 126 -2.73 -7.51 6.62
C MET A 126 -3.34 -7.55 8.01
N ALA A 127 -3.45 -6.40 8.69
CA ALA A 127 -4.09 -6.29 10.00
C ALA A 127 -5.57 -6.66 9.95
N ASN A 128 -6.31 -6.15 8.96
CA ASN A 128 -7.73 -6.47 8.78
C ASN A 128 -7.96 -7.96 8.50
N MET A 129 -7.19 -8.55 7.58
CA MET A 129 -7.26 -9.99 7.30
C MET A 129 -6.94 -10.81 8.55
N SER A 130 -5.90 -10.44 9.29
CA SER A 130 -5.52 -11.11 10.54
C SER A 130 -6.61 -11.03 11.59
N ALA A 131 -7.29 -9.89 11.73
CA ALA A 131 -8.40 -9.73 12.66
C ALA A 131 -9.57 -10.66 12.33
N VAL A 132 -9.92 -10.84 11.06
CA VAL A 132 -10.96 -11.78 10.64
C VAL A 132 -10.52 -13.23 10.90
N CYS A 133 -9.29 -13.58 10.52
CA CYS A 133 -8.74 -14.92 10.73
C CYS A 133 -8.61 -15.29 12.22
N TYR A 134 -8.27 -14.34 13.07
CA TYR A 134 -8.20 -14.56 14.52
C TYR A 134 -9.54 -14.95 15.12
N LYS A 135 -10.64 -14.38 14.60
CA LYS A 135 -11.99 -14.64 15.11
C LYS A 135 -12.57 -15.98 14.62
N TYR A 136 -12.21 -16.43 13.43
CA TYR A 136 -12.82 -17.60 12.79
C TYR A 136 -11.80 -18.71 12.56
N HIS A 137 -11.10 -18.73 11.45
CA HIS A 137 -10.00 -19.66 11.17
C HIS A 137 -9.00 -19.05 10.18
N TYR A 138 -7.77 -19.58 10.19
CA TYR A 138 -6.70 -19.08 9.33
C TYR A 138 -6.82 -19.64 7.91
N THR A 139 -6.65 -18.78 6.91
CA THR A 139 -6.52 -19.14 5.50
C THR A 139 -5.29 -18.50 4.88
N VAL A 140 -4.58 -19.23 4.02
CA VAL A 140 -3.30 -18.78 3.45
C VAL A 140 -3.48 -17.95 2.18
N LYS A 141 -4.47 -18.29 1.35
CA LYS A 141 -4.66 -17.69 0.02
C LYS A 141 -4.77 -16.16 0.04
N PRO A 142 -5.63 -15.51 0.88
CA PRO A 142 -5.73 -14.06 0.93
C PRO A 142 -4.42 -13.37 1.30
N PHE A 143 -3.65 -13.95 2.21
CA PHE A 143 -2.37 -13.39 2.67
C PHE A 143 -1.27 -13.42 1.62
N LEU A 144 -1.39 -14.27 0.60
CA LEU A 144 -0.50 -14.26 -0.56
C LEU A 144 -0.99 -13.30 -1.64
N ILE A 145 -2.29 -13.32 -1.92
CA ILE A 145 -2.89 -12.58 -3.04
C ILE A 145 -2.86 -11.06 -2.79
N VAL A 146 -3.34 -10.61 -1.62
CA VAL A 146 -3.54 -9.18 -1.34
C VAL A 146 -2.22 -8.39 -1.35
N PRO A 147 -1.14 -8.82 -0.69
CA PRO A 147 0.12 -8.08 -0.73
C PRO A 147 0.75 -8.03 -2.12
N ILE A 148 0.69 -9.13 -2.88
CA ILE A 148 1.29 -9.20 -4.22
C ILE A 148 0.53 -8.28 -5.18
N ILE A 149 -0.80 -8.39 -5.22
CA ILE A 149 -1.63 -7.56 -6.10
C ILE A 149 -1.58 -6.10 -5.66
N GLY A 150 -1.69 -5.84 -4.36
CA GLY A 150 -1.66 -4.49 -3.80
C GLY A 150 -0.33 -3.78 -4.09
N ALA A 151 0.80 -4.40 -3.75
CA ALA A 151 2.10 -3.76 -3.90
C ALA A 151 2.55 -3.61 -5.36
N MET A 152 2.15 -4.50 -6.26
CA MET A 152 2.61 -4.45 -7.65
C MET A 152 1.63 -3.73 -8.57
N PHE A 153 0.34 -4.11 -8.54
CA PHE A 153 -0.62 -3.62 -9.53
C PHE A 153 -1.31 -2.34 -9.08
N VAL A 154 -1.78 -2.28 -7.85
CA VAL A 154 -2.58 -1.13 -7.38
C VAL A 154 -1.72 0.13 -7.31
N ASP A 155 -0.50 0.03 -6.79
CA ASP A 155 0.41 1.18 -6.70
C ASP A 155 0.82 1.72 -8.07
N LEU A 156 1.08 0.83 -9.05
CA LEU A 156 1.40 1.23 -10.43
C LEU A 156 0.22 1.90 -11.12
N ILE A 157 -0.97 1.29 -11.02
CA ILE A 157 -2.20 1.83 -11.64
C ILE A 157 -2.56 3.17 -11.01
N ASN A 158 -2.51 3.28 -9.68
CA ASN A 158 -2.82 4.50 -8.94
C ASN A 158 -1.88 5.65 -9.34
N THR A 159 -0.58 5.37 -9.42
CA THR A 159 0.41 6.35 -9.88
C THR A 159 0.14 6.80 -11.33
N GLY A 160 -0.21 5.85 -12.20
CA GLY A 160 -0.57 6.14 -13.59
C GLY A 160 -1.81 7.05 -13.68
N ILE A 161 -2.86 6.75 -12.92
CA ILE A 161 -4.09 7.53 -12.88
C ILE A 161 -3.81 8.95 -12.35
N ILE A 162 -3.11 9.07 -11.23
CA ILE A 162 -2.77 10.37 -10.63
C ILE A 162 -1.95 11.21 -11.61
N THR A 163 -0.93 10.64 -12.24
CA THR A 163 -0.07 11.35 -13.19
C THR A 163 -0.86 11.83 -14.41
N THR A 164 -1.74 10.96 -14.94
CA THR A 164 -2.61 11.31 -16.08
C THR A 164 -3.57 12.45 -15.72
N PHE A 165 -4.17 12.38 -14.54
CA PHE A 165 -5.11 13.39 -14.06
C PHE A 165 -4.43 14.75 -13.83
N LEU A 166 -3.23 14.73 -13.23
CA LEU A 166 -2.43 15.96 -13.04
C LEU A 166 -2.01 16.59 -14.36
N ASN A 167 -1.66 15.78 -15.37
CA ASN A 167 -1.32 16.28 -16.70
C ASN A 167 -2.55 16.81 -17.48
N TRP A 168 -3.75 16.38 -17.11
CA TRP A 168 -4.99 16.83 -17.76
C TRP A 168 -5.53 18.12 -17.17
N ILE A 169 -5.29 18.37 -15.88
CA ILE A 169 -5.77 19.57 -15.16
C ILE A 169 -4.74 20.72 -15.19
N GLY A 170 -3.44 20.42 -15.32
CA GLY A 170 -2.35 21.40 -15.36
C GLY A 170 -1.93 21.76 -16.73
#